data_7f0db764bf7738c6e6fc3075b9a7862e
#
_entry.id   7f0db764bf7738c6e6fc3075b9a7862e
#
_cell.length_a   1.000
_cell.length_b   1.000
_cell.length_c   1.000
_cell.angle_alpha   90.00
_cell.angle_beta   90.00
_cell.angle_gamma   90.00
#
_symmetry.space_group_name_H-M   'P 1'
#
loop_
_entity.id
_entity.type
_entity.pdbx_description
1 polymer ?
#
loop_
_entity_poly.entity_id
_entity_poly.type
_entity_poly.pdbx_seq_one_letter_code
_entity_poly.pdbx_strand_id
1 'polypeptide(L)'
;MRFSAVSGVGGAKSLPLFAPETGGGVRAKSRGFKRCHEIFRRVHWNNRGKKSIVWRCISRLENTGLFCTASTILEDTLKEKIVEAINVAVSGKNSFLAILKKNIETVLSEDLDESTSDIDKRLEELQTELIQKANLKEEYNNIVNEIYRLRDLRQEILSRNALRHDKRDRIAEMTDFLNTQTGDITEFDDKLVRKLIEKVIVYDDRLVVEFKSGIEINIEI
;
A
#
# COMPACT_ATOMS: atom_id res chain seq x y z
N MET A 1 10.39 -3.40 -2.24
CA MET A 1 9.26 -3.78 -1.38
C MET A 1 8.34 -4.73 -2.15
N ARG A 2 8.09 -5.90 -1.60
CA ARG A 2 7.18 -6.90 -2.18
C ARG A 2 5.81 -6.72 -1.54
N PHE A 3 4.78 -6.49 -2.35
CA PHE A 3 3.40 -6.41 -1.85
C PHE A 3 2.71 -7.75 -2.05
N SER A 4 2.24 -8.34 -0.94
CA SER A 4 1.45 -9.57 -0.94
C SER A 4 0.01 -9.24 -1.31
N ALA A 5 -0.57 -10.01 -2.22
CA ALA A 5 -1.96 -9.90 -2.61
C ALA A 5 -2.85 -10.52 -1.53
N VAL A 6 -3.79 -9.75 -1.00
CA VAL A 6 -4.87 -10.26 -0.16
C VAL A 6 -5.93 -10.93 -1.05
N SER A 7 -6.25 -12.18 -0.73
CA SER A 7 -7.28 -12.96 -1.41
C SER A 7 -8.67 -12.50 -0.98
N GLY A 8 -9.32 -11.70 -1.80
CA GLY A 8 -10.74 -11.34 -1.68
C GLY A 8 -11.51 -11.74 -2.94
N VAL A 9 -12.71 -12.26 -2.77
CA VAL A 9 -13.60 -12.75 -3.83
C VAL A 9 -14.01 -11.60 -4.74
N GLY A 10 -13.45 -11.55 -5.95
CA GLY A 10 -13.78 -10.57 -6.98
C GLY A 10 -12.53 -9.92 -7.56
N GLY A 11 -12.12 -10.37 -8.74
CA GLY A 11 -10.84 -10.01 -9.33
C GLY A 11 -10.71 -8.57 -9.76
N ALA A 12 -9.84 -7.85 -9.13
CA ALA A 12 -9.50 -6.46 -9.37
C ALA A 12 -8.00 -6.28 -9.63
N LYS A 13 -7.63 -5.22 -10.33
CA LYS A 13 -6.26 -4.93 -10.79
C LYS A 13 -5.72 -3.64 -10.15
N SER A 14 -4.54 -3.65 -9.52
CA SER A 14 -3.94 -2.48 -8.86
C SER A 14 -2.78 -1.86 -9.65
N LEU A 15 -2.73 -0.54 -9.68
CA LEU A 15 -1.71 0.28 -10.29
C LEU A 15 -0.85 0.93 -9.19
N PRO A 16 0.49 0.68 -9.05
CA PRO A 16 1.34 1.66 -8.40
C PRO A 16 1.47 2.87 -9.31
N LEU A 17 1.27 4.03 -8.76
CA LEU A 17 1.11 5.27 -9.52
C LEU A 17 2.38 5.79 -10.16
N PHE A 18 3.56 5.29 -9.79
CA PHE A 18 4.82 5.81 -10.32
C PHE A 18 5.91 4.75 -10.34
N ALA A 19 6.28 4.34 -11.54
CA ALA A 19 7.57 3.73 -11.77
C ALA A 19 8.59 4.83 -12.14
N PRO A 20 9.85 4.74 -11.70
CA PRO A 20 10.93 5.51 -12.29
C PRO A 20 11.03 5.16 -13.79
N GLU A 21 11.55 6.06 -14.61
CA GLU A 21 11.61 5.96 -16.08
C GLU A 21 12.34 4.70 -16.61
N THR A 22 12.88 3.89 -15.74
CA THR A 22 13.53 2.61 -16.03
C THR A 22 12.66 1.45 -15.56
N GLY A 23 11.66 1.05 -16.38
CA GLY A 23 11.14 -0.31 -16.38
C GLY A 23 10.28 -0.77 -15.21
N GLY A 24 9.61 0.09 -14.46
CA GLY A 24 8.69 -0.30 -13.39
C GLY A 24 7.31 -0.69 -13.92
N GLY A 25 6.79 -1.80 -13.42
CA GLY A 25 5.50 -2.36 -13.81
C GLY A 25 4.44 -2.33 -12.70
N VAL A 26 3.20 -2.30 -13.05
CA VAL A 26 1.99 -2.08 -12.25
C VAL A 26 1.08 -3.31 -12.26
N ARG A 27 0.54 -3.80 -11.13
CA ARG A 27 -0.30 -5.02 -11.09
C ARG A 27 -1.79 -4.73 -11.21
N ALA A 28 -2.47 -5.54 -11.99
CA ALA A 28 -3.85 -5.39 -12.38
C ALA A 28 -4.60 -6.74 -12.45
N LYS A 29 -5.91 -6.80 -12.05
CA LYS A 29 -6.77 -8.00 -12.20
C LYS A 29 -8.06 -7.66 -12.97
N SER A 30 -8.52 -8.52 -13.89
CA SER A 30 -9.81 -8.38 -14.59
C SER A 30 -10.78 -9.50 -14.27
N ARG A 31 -12.09 -9.23 -14.31
CA ARG A 31 -13.16 -10.23 -14.29
C ARG A 31 -13.39 -10.78 -15.69
N GLY A 32 -13.54 -12.10 -15.78
CA GLY A 32 -13.92 -12.82 -17.00
C GLY A 32 -12.74 -13.55 -17.66
N PHE A 33 -12.82 -14.85 -17.68
CA PHE A 33 -11.98 -15.82 -18.37
C PHE A 33 -10.47 -15.53 -18.47
N LYS A 34 -9.69 -16.17 -17.59
CA LYS A 34 -8.21 -16.18 -17.49
C LYS A 34 -7.57 -14.87 -17.00
N ARG A 35 -7.54 -14.75 -15.69
CA ARG A 35 -6.97 -13.62 -14.93
C ARG A 35 -5.45 -13.69 -14.95
N CYS A 36 -4.80 -12.70 -15.54
CA CYS A 36 -3.33 -12.62 -15.52
C CYS A 36 -2.77 -12.02 -14.22
N HIS A 37 -3.56 -11.39 -13.39
CA HIS A 37 -3.16 -10.72 -12.13
C HIS A 37 -1.88 -9.86 -12.21
N GLU A 38 -1.57 -9.37 -13.41
CA GLU A 38 -0.35 -8.67 -13.72
C GLU A 38 -0.52 -7.16 -13.65
N ILE A 39 0.59 -6.48 -13.61
CA ILE A 39 0.67 -5.02 -13.52
C ILE A 39 0.46 -4.35 -14.87
N PHE A 40 0.03 -3.08 -14.85
CA PHE A 40 0.06 -2.22 -16.03
C PHE A 40 1.39 -1.49 -16.11
N ARG A 41 1.88 -1.32 -17.33
CA ARG A 41 3.10 -0.54 -17.63
C ARG A 41 2.72 0.65 -18.51
N ARG A 42 3.34 1.78 -18.23
CA ARG A 42 3.29 2.97 -19.06
C ARG A 42 4.06 2.74 -20.36
N VAL A 43 3.44 2.98 -21.50
CA VAL A 43 4.02 2.69 -22.81
C VAL A 43 3.78 3.85 -23.75
N HIS A 44 4.82 4.25 -24.49
CA HIS A 44 4.68 5.15 -25.63
C HIS A 44 4.13 4.34 -26.81
N TRP A 45 2.95 4.70 -27.27
CA TRP A 45 2.28 4.04 -28.38
C TRP A 45 2.33 4.94 -29.61
N ASN A 46 2.72 4.36 -30.74
CA ASN A 46 2.64 5.00 -32.03
C ASN A 46 1.70 4.19 -32.91
N ASN A 47 0.53 4.76 -33.21
CA ASN A 47 -0.45 4.15 -34.09
C ASN A 47 -0.66 5.05 -35.31
N ARG A 48 -0.17 4.58 -36.48
CA ARG A 48 -0.29 5.28 -37.77
C ARG A 48 0.18 6.74 -37.70
N GLY A 49 1.32 7.00 -37.03
CA GLY A 49 1.89 8.34 -36.88
C GLY A 49 1.34 9.17 -35.70
N LYS A 50 0.24 8.73 -35.07
CA LYS A 50 -0.29 9.37 -33.86
C LYS A 50 0.40 8.79 -32.63
N LYS A 51 1.17 9.63 -31.93
CA LYS A 51 1.84 9.26 -30.68
C LYS A 51 0.89 9.47 -29.51
N SER A 52 0.79 8.50 -28.60
CA SER A 52 0.05 8.57 -27.36
C SER A 52 0.78 7.81 -26.24
N ILE A 53 0.49 8.16 -25.01
CA ILE A 53 0.99 7.42 -23.85
C ILE A 53 -0.18 6.62 -23.30
N VAL A 54 0.05 5.33 -23.10
CA VAL A 54 -0.99 4.40 -22.67
C VAL A 54 -0.49 3.53 -21.52
N TRP A 55 -1.41 3.07 -20.70
CA TRP A 55 -1.18 2.07 -19.68
C TRP A 55 -1.73 0.73 -20.15
N ARG A 56 -0.89 -0.29 -20.19
CA ARG A 56 -1.22 -1.60 -20.71
C ARG A 56 -0.70 -2.70 -19.80
N CYS A 57 -1.48 -3.76 -19.65
CA CYS A 57 -1.11 -4.93 -18.86
C CYS A 57 0.19 -5.57 -19.40
N ILE A 58 1.10 -5.92 -18.50
CA ILE A 58 2.42 -6.47 -18.81
C ILE A 58 2.30 -7.81 -19.57
N SER A 59 1.31 -8.66 -19.23
CA SER A 59 1.07 -9.92 -19.92
C SER A 59 0.77 -9.73 -21.41
N ARG A 60 0.14 -8.61 -21.79
CA ARG A 60 -0.12 -8.25 -23.19
C ARG A 60 1.07 -7.59 -23.89
N LEU A 61 2.01 -7.03 -23.11
CA LEU A 61 3.22 -6.40 -23.64
C LEU A 61 4.32 -7.41 -23.91
N GLU A 62 4.52 -8.32 -22.96
CA GLU A 62 5.64 -9.27 -22.98
C GLU A 62 5.26 -10.65 -23.54
N ASN A 63 3.99 -10.82 -23.98
CA ASN A 63 3.46 -12.06 -24.54
C ASN A 63 3.84 -13.30 -23.68
N THR A 64 3.61 -13.19 -22.38
CA THR A 64 4.01 -14.19 -21.37
C THR A 64 3.28 -15.52 -21.47
N GLY A 65 2.49 -15.75 -22.55
CA GLY A 65 1.61 -16.90 -22.71
C GLY A 65 0.32 -16.84 -21.89
N LEU A 66 0.16 -15.85 -21.03
CA LEU A 66 -1.06 -15.59 -20.28
C LEU A 66 -2.02 -14.74 -21.12
N PHE A 67 -3.17 -15.30 -21.48
CA PHE A 67 -4.20 -14.54 -22.18
C PHE A 67 -4.79 -13.47 -21.27
N CYS A 68 -4.68 -12.20 -21.69
CA CYS A 68 -5.20 -11.06 -20.95
C CYS A 68 -6.08 -10.17 -21.84
N THR A 69 -7.33 -9.97 -21.44
CA THR A 69 -8.31 -9.12 -22.13
C THR A 69 -8.38 -7.70 -21.58
N ALA A 70 -7.57 -7.36 -20.57
CA ALA A 70 -7.63 -6.05 -19.93
C ALA A 70 -7.50 -4.91 -20.95
N SER A 71 -8.39 -3.91 -20.84
CA SER A 71 -8.40 -2.73 -21.70
C SER A 71 -7.09 -1.94 -21.58
N THR A 72 -6.71 -1.27 -22.66
CA THR A 72 -5.63 -0.29 -22.66
C THR A 72 -6.20 1.06 -22.25
N ILE A 73 -5.57 1.75 -21.31
CA ILE A 73 -6.05 3.04 -20.82
C ILE A 73 -5.11 4.13 -21.31
N LEU A 74 -5.67 5.22 -21.88
CA LEU A 74 -4.92 6.41 -22.21
C LEU A 74 -4.44 7.08 -20.90
N GLU A 75 -3.22 7.61 -20.91
CA GLU A 75 -2.66 8.29 -19.73
C GLU A 75 -3.49 9.49 -19.32
N ASP A 76 -3.96 10.27 -20.29
CA ASP A 76 -4.78 11.46 -20.02
C ASP A 76 -6.11 11.07 -19.35
N THR A 77 -6.80 10.04 -19.86
CA THR A 77 -8.02 9.51 -19.23
C THR A 77 -7.75 9.01 -17.81
N LEU A 78 -6.63 8.31 -17.59
CA LEU A 78 -6.26 7.84 -16.26
C LEU A 78 -6.04 9.01 -15.30
N LYS A 79 -5.34 10.06 -15.75
CA LYS A 79 -5.09 11.28 -14.97
C LYS A 79 -6.38 12.02 -14.62
N GLU A 80 -7.27 12.19 -15.60
CA GLU A 80 -8.59 12.80 -15.39
C GLU A 80 -9.41 12.03 -14.34
N LYS A 81 -9.44 10.70 -14.43
CA LYS A 81 -10.19 9.87 -13.49
C LYS A 81 -9.58 9.85 -12.08
N ILE A 82 -8.27 10.02 -11.96
CA ILE A 82 -7.59 10.18 -10.67
C ILE A 82 -7.97 11.52 -10.03
N VAL A 83 -7.96 12.61 -10.81
CA VAL A 83 -8.40 13.93 -10.35
C VAL A 83 -9.85 13.90 -9.93
N GLU A 84 -10.73 13.24 -10.71
CA GLU A 84 -12.14 13.03 -10.35
C GLU A 84 -12.28 12.32 -9.02
N ALA A 85 -11.52 11.24 -8.76
CA ALA A 85 -11.54 10.52 -7.50
C ALA A 85 -11.11 11.41 -6.31
N ILE A 86 -10.08 12.24 -6.49
CA ILE A 86 -9.66 13.17 -5.44
C ILE A 86 -10.75 14.22 -5.18
N ASN A 87 -11.41 14.74 -6.22
CA ASN A 87 -12.50 15.69 -6.08
C ASN A 87 -13.72 15.09 -5.40
N VAL A 88 -14.04 13.82 -5.67
CA VAL A 88 -15.09 13.09 -4.92
C VAL A 88 -14.72 13.01 -3.43
N ALA A 89 -13.45 12.75 -3.09
CA ALA A 89 -13.01 12.77 -1.70
C ALA A 89 -13.15 14.17 -1.07
N VAL A 90 -12.77 15.22 -1.78
CA VAL A 90 -12.87 16.62 -1.32
C VAL A 90 -14.33 17.02 -1.13
N SER A 91 -15.21 16.73 -2.09
CA SER A 91 -16.63 17.06 -2.03
C SER A 91 -17.37 16.31 -0.91
N GLY A 92 -16.99 15.05 -0.69
CA GLY A 92 -17.52 14.20 0.37
C GLY A 92 -16.78 14.33 1.71
N LYS A 93 -15.98 15.37 1.94
CA LYS A 93 -15.02 15.47 3.05
C LYS A 93 -15.61 15.17 4.42
N ASN A 94 -16.83 15.57 4.72
CA ASN A 94 -17.46 15.31 6.02
C ASN A 94 -17.65 13.81 6.27
N SER A 95 -18.13 13.06 5.26
CA SER A 95 -18.28 11.61 5.34
C SER A 95 -16.91 10.92 5.42
N PHE A 96 -15.95 11.38 4.63
CA PHE A 96 -14.58 10.84 4.65
C PHE A 96 -13.87 11.12 5.98
N LEU A 97 -13.99 12.31 6.54
CA LEU A 97 -13.45 12.64 7.86
C LEU A 97 -14.06 11.77 8.97
N ALA A 98 -15.36 11.45 8.90
CA ALA A 98 -15.99 10.51 9.83
C ALA A 98 -15.41 9.09 9.70
N ILE A 99 -15.17 8.60 8.49
CA ILE A 99 -14.51 7.31 8.24
C ILE A 99 -13.07 7.33 8.75
N LEU A 100 -12.32 8.39 8.46
CA LEU A 100 -10.94 8.54 8.93
C LEU A 100 -10.87 8.56 10.44
N LYS A 101 -11.76 9.29 11.12
CA LYS A 101 -11.86 9.31 12.58
C LYS A 101 -12.12 7.91 13.13
N LYS A 102 -13.06 7.17 12.55
CA LYS A 102 -13.33 5.78 12.93
C LYS A 102 -12.12 4.88 12.72
N ASN A 103 -11.40 5.04 11.61
CA ASN A 103 -10.19 4.28 11.33
C ASN A 103 -9.09 4.60 12.35
N ILE A 104 -8.93 5.86 12.73
CA ILE A 104 -8.01 6.27 13.81
C ILE A 104 -8.43 5.61 15.12
N GLU A 105 -9.70 5.70 15.50
CA GLU A 105 -10.23 5.09 16.73
C GLU A 105 -9.98 3.58 16.75
N THR A 106 -10.16 2.89 15.62
CA THR A 106 -9.85 1.45 15.50
C THR A 106 -8.37 1.19 15.69
N VAL A 107 -7.51 1.97 15.04
CA VAL A 107 -6.05 1.85 15.19
C VAL A 107 -5.60 2.19 16.61
N LEU A 108 -6.27 3.13 17.28
CA LEU A 108 -5.99 3.52 18.67
C LEU A 108 -6.53 2.50 19.68
N SER A 109 -7.67 1.86 19.42
CA SER A 109 -8.25 0.85 20.32
C SER A 109 -7.46 -0.47 20.31
N GLU A 110 -6.74 -0.74 19.24
CA GLU A 110 -5.73 -1.79 19.19
C GLU A 110 -4.43 -1.35 19.91
N ASP A 111 -4.43 -0.14 20.46
CA ASP A 111 -3.28 0.56 20.98
C ASP A 111 -3.14 0.47 22.50
N LEU A 112 -2.52 -0.56 22.84
CA LEU A 112 -1.39 -0.39 23.73
C LEU A 112 -0.16 -0.59 22.84
N ASP A 113 0.63 0.47 22.59
CA ASP A 113 1.99 0.28 22.09
C ASP A 113 2.59 -0.78 23.00
N GLU A 114 2.73 -2.00 22.47
CA GLU A 114 3.26 -3.10 23.27
C GLU A 114 4.65 -2.67 23.67
N SER A 115 4.81 -2.40 24.98
CA SER A 115 6.09 -1.97 25.53
C SER A 115 7.08 -3.14 25.43
N THR A 116 8.24 -2.89 24.92
CA THR A 116 9.34 -3.87 24.94
C THR A 116 10.11 -3.83 26.26
N SER A 117 9.75 -2.95 27.20
CA SER A 117 10.49 -2.70 28.45
C SER A 117 10.73 -3.95 29.28
N ASP A 118 9.72 -4.82 29.41
CA ASP A 118 9.85 -6.06 30.20
C ASP A 118 10.71 -7.09 29.49
N ILE A 119 10.62 -7.14 28.14
CA ILE A 119 11.48 -7.98 27.33
C ILE A 119 12.94 -7.50 27.42
N ASP A 120 13.17 -6.18 27.36
CA ASP A 120 14.50 -5.59 27.46
C ASP A 120 15.13 -5.89 28.80
N LYS A 121 14.39 -5.74 29.91
CA LYS A 121 14.85 -6.14 31.26
C LYS A 121 15.19 -7.61 31.34
N ARG A 122 14.32 -8.46 30.80
CA ARG A 122 14.55 -9.91 30.84
C ARG A 122 15.76 -10.32 29.98
N LEU A 123 15.97 -9.67 28.87
CA LEU A 123 17.17 -9.88 28.04
C LEU A 123 18.45 -9.50 28.79
N GLU A 124 18.45 -8.40 29.55
CA GLU A 124 19.59 -7.96 30.36
C GLU A 124 19.91 -8.95 31.50
N GLU A 125 18.86 -9.44 32.19
CA GLU A 125 19.01 -10.48 33.20
C GLU A 125 19.63 -11.78 32.63
N LEU A 126 19.09 -12.25 31.49
CA LEU A 126 19.57 -13.47 30.83
C LEU A 126 20.99 -13.32 30.30
N GLN A 127 21.38 -12.13 29.83
CA GLN A 127 22.76 -11.88 29.42
C GLN A 127 23.72 -11.94 30.60
N THR A 128 23.31 -11.43 31.75
CA THR A 128 24.10 -11.50 32.99
C THR A 128 24.25 -12.95 33.45
N GLU A 129 23.15 -13.71 33.46
CA GLU A 129 23.15 -15.14 33.82
C GLU A 129 24.01 -15.96 32.86
N LEU A 130 23.93 -15.69 31.55
CA LEU A 130 24.75 -16.35 30.53
C LEU A 130 26.25 -16.18 30.82
N ILE A 131 26.69 -14.96 31.15
CA ILE A 131 28.09 -14.67 31.49
C ILE A 131 28.53 -15.46 32.73
N GLN A 132 27.68 -15.50 33.75
CA GLN A 132 27.97 -16.21 35.00
C GLN A 132 28.13 -17.72 34.74
N LYS A 133 27.19 -18.35 34.02
CA LYS A 133 27.26 -19.80 33.71
C LYS A 133 28.42 -20.14 32.79
N ALA A 134 28.70 -19.29 31.80
CA ALA A 134 29.84 -19.48 30.91
C ALA A 134 31.20 -19.46 31.70
N ASN A 135 31.32 -18.57 32.68
CA ASN A 135 32.51 -18.50 33.54
C ASN A 135 32.66 -19.72 34.45
N LEU A 136 31.53 -20.30 34.90
CA LEU A 136 31.49 -21.53 35.71
C LEU A 136 31.60 -22.82 34.90
N LYS A 137 31.64 -22.68 33.54
CA LYS A 137 31.61 -23.84 32.61
C LYS A 137 30.39 -24.73 32.74
N GLU A 138 29.27 -24.16 33.17
CA GLU A 138 27.96 -24.82 33.23
C GLU A 138 27.25 -24.82 31.89
N GLU A 139 26.22 -25.64 31.74
CA GLU A 139 25.38 -25.64 30.54
C GLU A 139 24.49 -24.37 30.48
N TYR A 140 24.49 -23.68 29.34
CA TYR A 140 23.79 -22.43 29.12
C TYR A 140 22.93 -22.39 27.84
N ASN A 141 22.77 -23.53 27.16
CA ASN A 141 22.03 -23.60 25.89
C ASN A 141 20.58 -23.10 26.01
N ASN A 142 19.91 -23.37 27.13
CA ASN A 142 18.54 -22.93 27.38
C ASN A 142 18.45 -21.38 27.46
N ILE A 143 19.45 -20.74 28.07
CA ILE A 143 19.50 -19.28 28.19
C ILE A 143 19.71 -18.66 26.82
N VAL A 144 20.58 -19.23 26.01
CA VAL A 144 20.83 -18.77 24.63
C VAL A 144 19.56 -18.87 23.80
N ASN A 145 18.85 -19.99 23.87
CA ASN A 145 17.57 -20.17 23.15
C ASN A 145 16.51 -19.17 23.59
N GLU A 146 16.40 -18.89 24.89
CA GLU A 146 15.44 -17.90 25.41
C GLU A 146 15.81 -16.47 24.98
N ILE A 147 17.10 -16.11 24.94
CA ILE A 147 17.58 -14.83 24.41
C ILE A 147 17.17 -14.66 22.94
N TYR A 148 17.35 -15.67 22.10
CA TYR A 148 16.93 -15.61 20.70
C TYR A 148 15.42 -15.43 20.58
N ARG A 149 14.64 -16.22 21.31
CA ARG A 149 13.18 -16.11 21.32
C ARG A 149 12.69 -14.71 21.72
N LEU A 150 13.27 -14.14 22.77
CA LEU A 150 12.90 -12.80 23.25
C LEU A 150 13.33 -11.70 22.26
N ARG A 151 14.45 -11.85 21.57
CA ARG A 151 14.89 -10.92 20.51
C ARG A 151 13.94 -10.95 19.32
N ASP A 152 13.50 -12.13 18.89
CA ASP A 152 12.54 -12.28 17.80
C ASP A 152 11.18 -11.65 18.17
N LEU A 153 10.69 -11.90 19.39
CA LEU A 153 9.47 -11.29 19.90
C LEU A 153 9.56 -9.76 19.98
N ARG A 154 10.68 -9.24 20.48
CA ARG A 154 10.97 -7.80 20.51
C ARG A 154 10.92 -7.19 19.12
N GLN A 155 11.56 -7.83 18.15
CA GLN A 155 11.58 -7.36 16.76
C GLN A 155 10.17 -7.38 16.14
N GLU A 156 9.36 -8.38 16.44
CA GLU A 156 7.97 -8.47 15.98
C GLU A 156 7.13 -7.32 16.55
N ILE A 157 7.23 -7.03 17.85
CA ILE A 157 6.54 -5.90 18.50
C ILE A 157 6.96 -4.58 17.87
N LEU A 158 8.26 -4.32 17.72
CA LEU A 158 8.76 -3.09 17.10
C LEU A 158 8.25 -2.93 15.66
N SER A 159 8.20 -4.02 14.89
CA SER A 159 7.69 -3.99 13.52
C SER A 159 6.19 -3.69 13.48
N ARG A 160 5.41 -4.25 14.41
CA ARG A 160 3.96 -3.94 14.54
C ARG A 160 3.74 -2.47 14.91
N ASN A 161 4.47 -1.97 15.89
CA ASN A 161 4.37 -0.57 16.30
C ASN A 161 4.74 0.38 15.15
N ALA A 162 5.81 0.10 14.41
CA ALA A 162 6.20 0.91 13.24
C ALA A 162 5.11 0.94 12.15
N LEU A 163 4.46 -0.20 11.88
CA LEU A 163 3.34 -0.26 10.93
C LEU A 163 2.12 0.55 11.40
N ARG A 164 1.83 0.56 12.71
CA ARG A 164 0.76 1.38 13.30
C ARG A 164 1.05 2.86 13.16
N HIS A 165 2.27 3.31 13.48
CA HIS A 165 2.68 4.70 13.32
C HIS A 165 2.56 5.15 11.85
N ASP A 166 3.09 4.38 10.91
CA ASP A 166 2.97 4.68 9.47
C ASP A 166 1.49 4.83 9.04
N LYS A 167 0.62 3.95 9.53
CA LYS A 167 -0.82 4.02 9.24
C LYS A 167 -1.48 5.29 9.83
N ARG A 168 -1.13 5.68 11.06
CA ARG A 168 -1.60 6.94 11.68
C ARG A 168 -1.16 8.15 10.88
N ASP A 169 0.12 8.21 10.50
CA ASP A 169 0.69 9.32 9.74
C ASP A 169 -0.03 9.49 8.41
N ARG A 170 -0.30 8.39 7.69
CA ARG A 170 -1.05 8.41 6.42
C ARG A 170 -2.49 8.93 6.59
N ILE A 171 -3.17 8.52 7.67
CA ILE A 171 -4.52 9.01 7.97
C ILE A 171 -4.48 10.50 8.35
N ALA A 172 -3.51 10.92 9.16
CA ALA A 172 -3.33 12.31 9.53
C ALA A 172 -3.06 13.21 8.32
N GLU A 173 -2.19 12.79 7.41
CA GLU A 173 -1.91 13.50 6.14
C GLU A 173 -3.16 13.69 5.28
N MET A 174 -4.01 12.65 5.15
CA MET A 174 -5.25 12.74 4.40
C MET A 174 -6.26 13.66 5.09
N THR A 175 -6.35 13.58 6.42
CA THR A 175 -7.22 14.46 7.22
C THR A 175 -6.82 15.93 7.06
N ASP A 176 -5.53 16.23 7.14
CA ASP A 176 -5.01 17.58 6.94
C ASP A 176 -5.28 18.09 5.53
N PHE A 177 -5.05 17.27 4.52
CA PHE A 177 -5.37 17.59 3.14
C PHE A 177 -6.86 17.94 2.97
N LEU A 178 -7.79 17.11 3.46
CA LEU A 178 -9.22 17.35 3.34
C LEU A 178 -9.68 18.62 4.08
N ASN A 179 -9.04 18.95 5.21
CA ASN A 179 -9.36 20.16 5.96
C ASN A 179 -8.85 21.44 5.26
N THR A 180 -7.69 21.37 4.63
CA THR A 180 -7.05 22.53 3.98
C THR A 180 -7.55 22.77 2.57
N GLN A 181 -8.01 21.71 1.86
CA GLN A 181 -8.52 21.84 0.50
C GLN A 181 -9.92 22.47 0.50
N THR A 182 -10.04 23.62 -0.19
CA THR A 182 -11.28 24.41 -0.24
C THR A 182 -11.99 24.39 -1.60
N GLY A 183 -11.35 23.90 -2.65
CA GLY A 183 -11.89 23.85 -4.01
C GLY A 183 -11.51 22.61 -4.77
N ASP A 184 -12.15 22.41 -5.93
CA ASP A 184 -11.84 21.29 -6.80
C ASP A 184 -10.45 21.41 -7.41
N ILE A 185 -9.80 20.27 -7.58
CA ILE A 185 -8.53 20.15 -8.27
C ILE A 185 -8.82 20.01 -9.75
N THR A 186 -8.25 20.91 -10.55
CA THR A 186 -8.46 20.96 -12.01
C THR A 186 -7.37 20.28 -12.80
N GLU A 187 -6.17 20.19 -12.22
CA GLU A 187 -4.99 19.64 -12.89
C GLU A 187 -4.41 18.45 -12.11
N PHE A 188 -3.85 17.51 -12.86
CA PHE A 188 -3.17 16.36 -12.28
C PHE A 188 -1.80 16.80 -11.73
N ASP A 189 -1.60 16.60 -10.42
CA ASP A 189 -0.33 16.82 -9.75
C ASP A 189 0.28 15.50 -9.27
N ASP A 190 1.41 15.13 -9.85
CA ASP A 190 2.17 13.93 -9.51
C ASP A 190 2.54 13.86 -8.02
N LYS A 191 2.89 15.00 -7.40
CA LYS A 191 3.30 15.03 -5.98
C LYS A 191 2.11 14.77 -5.07
N LEU A 192 0.98 15.41 -5.36
CA LEU A 192 -0.26 15.23 -4.64
C LEU A 192 -0.74 13.78 -4.73
N VAL A 193 -0.75 13.24 -5.93
CA VAL A 193 -1.18 11.86 -6.18
C VAL A 193 -0.30 10.86 -5.43
N ARG A 194 1.03 11.02 -5.46
CA ARG A 194 1.97 10.19 -4.67
C ARG A 194 1.77 10.31 -3.17
N LYS A 195 1.37 11.49 -2.70
CA LYS A 195 1.10 11.72 -1.28
C LYS A 195 -0.17 11.02 -0.83
N LEU A 196 -1.25 11.08 -1.62
CA LEU A 196 -2.58 10.64 -1.22
C LEU A 196 -2.92 9.21 -1.61
N ILE A 197 -2.50 8.75 -2.79
CA ILE A 197 -2.97 7.50 -3.39
C ILE A 197 -1.96 6.38 -3.17
N GLU A 198 -2.46 5.23 -2.68
CA GLU A 198 -1.69 4.00 -2.52
C GLU A 198 -1.64 3.22 -3.83
N LYS A 199 -2.79 3.00 -4.46
CA LYS A 199 -2.92 2.28 -5.72
C LYS A 199 -4.20 2.63 -6.45
N VAL A 200 -4.21 2.37 -7.76
CA VAL A 200 -5.41 2.41 -8.60
C VAL A 200 -5.69 1.01 -9.12
N ILE A 201 -6.91 0.54 -8.99
CA ILE A 201 -7.35 -0.77 -9.39
C ILE A 201 -8.23 -0.63 -10.62
N VAL A 202 -7.87 -1.31 -11.72
CA VAL A 202 -8.57 -1.21 -13.00
C VAL A 202 -9.53 -2.38 -13.17
N TYR A 203 -10.81 -2.07 -13.37
CA TYR A 203 -11.86 -2.98 -13.82
C TYR A 203 -12.19 -2.68 -15.28
N ASP A 204 -13.05 -3.46 -15.87
CA ASP A 204 -13.47 -3.27 -17.26
C ASP A 204 -14.43 -2.06 -17.40
N ASP A 205 -15.17 -1.73 -16.35
CA ASP A 205 -16.20 -0.71 -16.26
C ASP A 205 -15.84 0.50 -15.38
N ARG A 206 -14.85 0.36 -14.51
CA ARG A 206 -14.49 1.39 -13.52
C ARG A 206 -13.04 1.31 -13.07
N LEU A 207 -12.57 2.38 -12.45
CA LEU A 207 -11.37 2.41 -11.62
C LEU A 207 -11.75 2.45 -10.14
N VAL A 208 -11.00 1.76 -9.31
CA VAL A 208 -11.05 1.92 -7.86
C VAL A 208 -9.76 2.57 -7.41
N VAL A 209 -9.86 3.78 -6.91
CA VAL A 209 -8.72 4.54 -6.39
C VAL A 209 -8.66 4.32 -4.88
N GLU A 210 -7.60 3.65 -4.44
CA GLU A 210 -7.34 3.40 -3.02
C GLU A 210 -6.37 4.45 -2.49
N PHE A 211 -6.82 5.21 -1.50
CA PHE A 211 -6.02 6.20 -0.80
C PHE A 211 -5.16 5.55 0.28
N LYS A 212 -4.03 6.13 0.61
CA LYS A 212 -3.12 5.65 1.67
C LYS A 212 -3.78 5.58 3.05
N SER A 213 -4.85 6.34 3.23
CA SER A 213 -5.71 6.30 4.42
C SER A 213 -6.61 5.06 4.50
N GLY A 214 -6.64 4.21 3.46
CA GLY A 214 -7.51 3.04 3.35
C GLY A 214 -8.90 3.34 2.78
N ILE A 215 -9.16 4.57 2.33
CA ILE A 215 -10.43 4.92 1.65
C ILE A 215 -10.34 4.47 0.20
N GLU A 216 -11.43 3.88 -0.32
CA GLU A 216 -11.58 3.48 -1.71
C GLU A 216 -12.69 4.28 -2.40
N ILE A 217 -12.42 4.80 -3.57
CA ILE A 217 -13.39 5.53 -4.41
C ILE A 217 -13.51 4.83 -5.76
N ASN A 218 -14.75 4.58 -6.18
CA ASN A 218 -15.07 3.99 -7.47
C ASN A 218 -15.40 5.10 -8.48
N ILE A 219 -14.73 5.08 -9.63
CA ILE A 219 -14.93 6.02 -10.74
C ILE A 219 -15.20 5.22 -12.01
N GLU A 220 -16.29 5.49 -12.70
CA GLU A 220 -16.63 4.87 -13.99
C GLU A 220 -15.68 5.34 -15.11
N ILE A 221 -15.39 4.42 -16.08
CA ILE A 221 -14.50 4.70 -17.22
C ILE A 221 -15.34 4.90 -18.47
#